data_1e1053acab8b88384a6174ca41f41e78
#
_entry.id   1e1053acab8b88384a6174ca41f41e78
#
_cell.length_a   1.000
_cell.length_b   1.000
_cell.length_c   1.000
_cell.angle_alpha   90.00
_cell.angle_beta   90.00
_cell.angle_gamma   90.00
#
_symmetry.space_group_name_H-M   'P 1'
#
loop_
_entity.id
_entity.type
_entity.pdbx_description
1 polymer ?
#
loop_
_entity_poly.entity_id
_entity_poly.type
_entity_poly.pdbx_seq_one_letter_code
_entity_poly.pdbx_strand_id
1 'polypeptide(L)'
;MKNAVGREIPDALLTDGKEVYRGKYHKDGQYFRKAGPRVRRAERPQASKVVASIREACEKCGARDGMTVSFHHSFRNGDYVTSMVMKVLVEEMGLKDLTVATTSLGSAQDLLADYIEQGKIIGVQSSGVRGRIGEVISAGKLKTPAIIRSHGGRPRAIETGELTIDISFIAASAADDYGNANGTGGKNNCGTLGYAVADSRYADHVVVVTDTLVPFPNSPAPIAAIDVDYVVVVEEIGDPKKIGTKEARVTEDPRNLMMAENCAKIIAATPYFKDGFSFQTGVGGPSLAVNRYLETYMRERGIVMGFALGGMGGNICDLMDKGLVRRLLDLSLIHI
;
A
#
# COMPACT_ATOMS: atom_id res chain seq x y z
N MET A 1 -24.13 -2.10 21.57
CA MET A 1 -24.74 -2.31 20.22
C MET A 1 -23.98 -3.44 19.50
N LYS A 2 -24.64 -4.26 18.67
CA LYS A 2 -23.95 -5.34 17.92
C LYS A 2 -23.55 -4.88 16.51
N ASN A 3 -22.34 -5.24 16.07
CA ASN A 3 -21.88 -5.01 14.70
C ASN A 3 -22.42 -6.08 13.71
N ALA A 4 -22.07 -5.95 12.42
CA ALA A 4 -22.54 -6.83 11.35
C ALA A 4 -22.20 -8.33 11.53
N VAL A 5 -21.20 -8.66 12.35
CA VAL A 5 -20.82 -10.04 12.65
C VAL A 5 -21.26 -10.51 14.05
N GLY A 6 -22.19 -9.77 14.67
CA GLY A 6 -22.81 -10.11 15.95
C GLY A 6 -21.96 -9.84 17.19
N ARG A 7 -20.80 -9.19 17.06
CA ARG A 7 -19.96 -8.79 18.20
C ARG A 7 -20.54 -7.55 18.88
N GLU A 8 -20.51 -7.57 20.20
CA GLU A 8 -20.95 -6.44 21.00
C GLU A 8 -19.87 -5.32 20.99
N ILE A 9 -20.28 -4.12 20.64
CA ILE A 9 -19.43 -2.93 20.66
C ILE A 9 -19.87 -2.11 21.87
N PRO A 10 -18.97 -1.80 22.82
CA PRO A 10 -19.28 -0.95 23.97
C PRO A 10 -19.80 0.42 23.52
N ASP A 11 -20.88 0.88 24.13
CA ASP A 11 -21.50 2.18 23.80
C ASP A 11 -20.55 3.35 24.04
N ALA A 12 -19.62 3.22 24.98
CA ALA A 12 -18.58 4.22 25.24
C ALA A 12 -17.66 4.49 24.02
N LEU A 13 -17.63 3.60 23.03
CA LEU A 13 -16.87 3.79 21.78
C LEU A 13 -17.70 4.43 20.67
N LEU A 14 -19.00 4.63 20.90
CA LEU A 14 -19.95 5.19 19.94
C LEU A 14 -20.30 6.64 20.23
N THR A 15 -19.35 7.41 20.75
CA THR A 15 -19.49 8.84 21.00
C THR A 15 -19.51 9.65 19.69
N ASP A 16 -19.98 10.88 19.75
CA ASP A 16 -19.93 11.86 18.65
C ASP A 16 -20.68 11.41 17.37
N GLY A 17 -21.79 10.67 17.53
CA GLY A 17 -22.61 10.20 16.41
C GLY A 17 -22.00 9.05 15.61
N LYS A 18 -21.00 8.36 16.17
CA LYS A 18 -20.42 7.18 15.55
C LYS A 18 -21.40 6.02 15.52
N GLU A 19 -21.44 5.33 14.39
CA GLU A 19 -22.25 4.13 14.22
C GLU A 19 -21.37 2.89 14.10
N VAL A 20 -21.88 1.73 14.52
CA VAL A 20 -21.21 0.46 14.29
C VAL A 20 -21.23 0.13 12.80
N TYR A 21 -20.14 -0.43 12.30
CA TYR A 21 -20.08 -0.94 10.93
C TYR A 21 -21.11 -2.06 10.76
N ARG A 22 -22.09 -1.84 9.91
CA ARG A 22 -23.19 -2.78 9.64
C ARG A 22 -22.95 -3.73 8.46
N GLY A 23 -21.75 -3.68 7.90
CA GLY A 23 -21.38 -4.46 6.72
C GLY A 23 -21.55 -3.68 5.42
N LYS A 24 -20.91 -4.18 4.36
CA LYS A 24 -20.84 -3.49 3.07
C LYS A 24 -22.20 -3.36 2.35
N TYR A 25 -23.15 -4.24 2.66
CA TYR A 25 -24.48 -4.25 2.03
C TYR A 25 -25.54 -3.49 2.81
N HIS A 26 -25.18 -2.94 3.95
CA HIS A 26 -26.11 -2.19 4.78
C HIS A 26 -26.05 -0.72 4.44
N LYS A 27 -26.64 -0.33 3.33
CA LYS A 27 -26.97 1.04 2.96
C LYS A 27 -28.33 1.04 2.28
N ASP A 28 -29.39 1.09 3.06
CA ASP A 28 -30.76 1.42 2.64
C ASP A 28 -31.13 0.97 1.20
N GLY A 29 -30.86 -0.29 0.84
CA GLY A 29 -31.14 -0.84 -0.48
C GLY A 29 -30.18 -0.42 -1.61
N GLN A 30 -29.14 0.36 -1.34
CA GLN A 30 -28.13 0.67 -2.34
C GLN A 30 -27.13 -0.50 -2.48
N TYR A 31 -27.20 -1.19 -3.61
CA TYR A 31 -26.17 -2.14 -4.01
C TYR A 31 -24.92 -1.38 -4.42
N PHE A 32 -23.75 -1.81 -3.93
CA PHE A 32 -22.50 -1.30 -4.47
C PHE A 32 -22.39 -1.69 -5.94
N ARG A 33 -22.25 -0.71 -6.78
CA ARG A 33 -21.98 -0.93 -8.19
C ARG A 33 -20.61 -1.60 -8.29
N LYS A 34 -20.53 -2.75 -8.95
CA LYS A 34 -19.26 -3.39 -9.27
C LYS A 34 -18.42 -2.38 -10.08
N ALA A 35 -17.21 -2.11 -9.62
CA ALA A 35 -16.29 -1.26 -10.35
C ALA A 35 -15.87 -1.98 -11.65
N GLY A 36 -15.70 -1.22 -12.72
CA GLY A 36 -15.09 -1.68 -13.96
C GLY A 36 -13.88 -0.81 -14.28
N PRO A 37 -12.84 -1.36 -14.91
CA PRO A 37 -11.73 -0.55 -15.40
C PRO A 37 -12.28 0.55 -16.29
N ARG A 38 -11.77 1.77 -16.10
CA ARG A 38 -12.22 2.91 -16.91
C ARG A 38 -11.52 2.90 -18.25
N VAL A 39 -12.27 3.20 -19.29
CA VAL A 39 -11.71 3.59 -20.59
C VAL A 39 -11.43 5.09 -20.53
N ARG A 40 -10.17 5.45 -20.43
CA ARG A 40 -9.75 6.85 -20.39
C ARG A 40 -9.59 7.37 -21.81
N ARG A 41 -10.15 8.55 -22.07
CA ARG A 41 -9.93 9.23 -23.34
C ARG A 41 -8.66 10.06 -23.22
N ALA A 42 -7.75 9.91 -24.18
CA ALA A 42 -6.76 10.94 -24.43
C ALA A 42 -7.51 12.19 -24.95
N GLU A 43 -7.28 13.35 -24.32
CA GLU A 43 -7.87 14.61 -24.79
C GLU A 43 -7.44 14.92 -26.23
N ARG A 44 -6.21 14.56 -26.58
CA ARG A 44 -5.68 14.61 -27.94
C ARG A 44 -4.74 13.41 -28.15
N PRO A 45 -4.79 12.76 -29.31
CA PRO A 45 -3.73 11.83 -29.69
C PRO A 45 -2.38 12.53 -29.61
N GLN A 46 -1.38 11.91 -28.99
CA GLN A 46 -0.01 12.42 -28.84
C GLN A 46 0.16 13.65 -27.91
N ALA A 47 -0.84 14.05 -27.15
CA ALA A 47 -0.68 15.10 -26.16
C ALA A 47 0.00 14.57 -24.90
N SER A 48 1.03 15.28 -24.42
CA SER A 48 1.62 15.05 -23.10
C SER A 48 0.57 15.20 -22.00
N LYS A 49 0.64 14.32 -21.01
CA LYS A 49 -0.21 14.36 -19.79
C LYS A 49 0.44 15.12 -18.64
N VAL A 50 1.61 15.68 -18.87
CA VAL A 50 2.33 16.46 -17.85
C VAL A 50 1.57 17.76 -17.58
N VAL A 51 1.33 18.02 -16.31
CA VAL A 51 0.74 19.27 -15.79
C VAL A 51 1.72 19.96 -14.86
N ALA A 52 1.56 21.26 -14.66
CA ALA A 52 2.56 22.10 -14.02
C ALA A 52 2.67 21.85 -12.48
N SER A 53 1.60 21.37 -11.84
CA SER A 53 1.60 21.19 -10.38
C SER A 53 0.58 20.14 -9.90
N ILE A 54 0.76 19.69 -8.66
CA ILE A 54 -0.23 18.85 -7.94
C ILE A 54 -1.57 19.57 -7.88
N ARG A 55 -1.58 20.88 -7.63
CA ARG A 55 -2.79 21.69 -7.56
C ARG A 55 -3.54 21.67 -8.90
N GLU A 56 -2.86 21.93 -10.00
CA GLU A 56 -3.48 21.84 -11.34
C GLU A 56 -4.06 20.46 -11.61
N ALA A 57 -3.34 19.39 -11.25
CA ALA A 57 -3.85 18.03 -11.40
C ALA A 57 -5.13 17.82 -10.58
N CYS A 58 -5.16 18.29 -9.31
CA CYS A 58 -6.34 18.22 -8.45
C CYS A 58 -7.54 18.99 -9.04
N GLU A 59 -7.31 20.19 -9.55
CA GLU A 59 -8.34 21.02 -10.20
C GLU A 59 -8.92 20.33 -11.45
N LYS A 60 -8.06 19.78 -12.30
CA LYS A 60 -8.47 19.03 -13.51
C LYS A 60 -9.21 17.72 -13.16
N CYS A 61 -8.87 17.08 -12.04
CA CYS A 61 -9.61 15.92 -11.53
C CYS A 61 -10.91 16.30 -10.80
N GLY A 62 -11.23 17.57 -10.68
CA GLY A 62 -12.42 18.04 -9.99
C GLY A 62 -12.41 17.76 -8.48
N ALA A 63 -11.26 17.94 -7.83
CA ALA A 63 -11.11 17.72 -6.40
C ALA A 63 -12.11 18.58 -5.59
N ARG A 64 -12.81 17.96 -4.64
CA ARG A 64 -13.87 18.56 -3.83
C ARG A 64 -14.00 17.90 -2.47
N ASP A 65 -14.77 18.54 -1.60
CA ASP A 65 -15.11 17.99 -0.29
C ASP A 65 -15.73 16.59 -0.38
N GLY A 66 -15.45 15.75 0.59
CA GLY A 66 -16.02 14.40 0.72
C GLY A 66 -15.38 13.33 -0.14
N MET A 67 -14.35 13.66 -0.95
CA MET A 67 -13.69 12.70 -1.82
C MET A 67 -12.87 11.66 -1.06
N THR A 68 -12.74 10.49 -1.68
CA THR A 68 -11.77 9.47 -1.31
C THR A 68 -10.52 9.62 -2.17
N VAL A 69 -9.39 9.90 -1.53
CA VAL A 69 -8.09 9.97 -2.18
C VAL A 69 -7.22 8.79 -1.79
N SER A 70 -6.48 8.23 -2.74
CA SER A 70 -5.67 7.05 -2.48
C SER A 70 -4.18 7.26 -2.71
N PHE A 71 -3.41 6.51 -1.92
CA PHE A 71 -1.96 6.47 -1.97
C PHE A 71 -1.46 5.04 -1.77
N HIS A 72 -0.19 4.80 -2.05
CA HIS A 72 0.47 3.51 -1.78
C HIS A 72 1.73 3.72 -0.93
N HIS A 73 2.14 2.67 -0.22
CA HIS A 73 3.28 2.75 0.71
C HIS A 73 4.59 2.21 0.14
N SER A 74 4.76 2.18 -1.17
CA SER A 74 5.99 1.66 -1.80
C SER A 74 7.23 2.45 -1.38
N PHE A 75 7.07 3.73 -1.06
CA PHE A 75 8.14 4.60 -0.55
C PHE A 75 8.36 4.51 0.96
N ARG A 76 7.54 3.74 1.69
CA ARG A 76 7.67 3.48 3.14
C ARG A 76 7.86 4.77 3.95
N ASN A 77 8.91 4.80 4.82
CA ASN A 77 9.23 5.98 5.62
C ASN A 77 9.91 7.11 4.82
N GLY A 78 10.22 6.87 3.56
CA GLY A 78 10.76 7.87 2.64
C GLY A 78 9.71 8.58 1.79
N ASP A 79 8.41 8.35 1.99
CA ASP A 79 7.36 8.97 1.19
C ASP A 79 7.17 10.46 1.51
N TYR A 80 7.24 11.30 0.47
CA TYR A 80 6.89 12.72 0.54
C TYR A 80 5.57 13.03 -0.17
N VAL A 81 5.16 12.19 -1.13
CA VAL A 81 4.03 12.47 -2.03
C VAL A 81 2.72 12.57 -1.26
N THR A 82 2.46 11.67 -0.32
CA THR A 82 1.23 11.73 0.49
C THR A 82 1.09 13.08 1.19
N SER A 83 2.16 13.53 1.85
CA SER A 83 2.14 14.82 2.57
C SER A 83 2.04 16.02 1.63
N MET A 84 2.73 16.01 0.48
CA MET A 84 2.63 17.08 -0.52
C MET A 84 1.22 17.22 -1.06
N VAL A 85 0.61 16.12 -1.48
CA VAL A 85 -0.75 16.12 -2.02
C VAL A 85 -1.76 16.57 -0.96
N MET A 86 -1.65 16.05 0.26
CA MET A 86 -2.60 16.39 1.31
C MET A 86 -2.48 17.85 1.77
N LYS A 87 -1.30 18.45 1.72
CA LYS A 87 -1.13 19.91 1.92
C LYS A 87 -1.88 20.68 0.84
N VAL A 88 -1.70 20.33 -0.42
CA VAL A 88 -2.44 20.99 -1.52
C VAL A 88 -3.94 20.87 -1.31
N LEU A 89 -4.47 19.68 -1.05
CA LEU A 89 -5.91 19.47 -0.89
C LEU A 89 -6.47 20.21 0.34
N VAL A 90 -5.81 20.14 1.50
CA VAL A 90 -6.32 20.65 2.77
C VAL A 90 -5.95 22.11 2.98
N GLU A 91 -4.68 22.49 2.80
CA GLU A 91 -4.20 23.83 3.15
C GLU A 91 -4.39 24.83 2.00
N GLU A 92 -4.10 24.45 0.74
CA GLU A 92 -4.18 25.37 -0.38
C GLU A 92 -5.59 25.43 -0.99
N MET A 93 -6.27 24.29 -1.13
CA MET A 93 -7.63 24.22 -1.69
C MET A 93 -8.71 24.28 -0.63
N GLY A 94 -8.37 24.15 0.66
CA GLY A 94 -9.31 24.25 1.78
C GLY A 94 -10.30 23.09 1.90
N LEU A 95 -10.02 21.95 1.27
CA LEU A 95 -10.93 20.81 1.24
C LEU A 95 -11.05 20.12 2.60
N LYS A 96 -12.20 19.52 2.82
CA LYS A 96 -12.58 18.86 4.08
C LYS A 96 -13.41 17.61 3.83
N ASP A 97 -13.74 16.91 4.92
CA ASP A 97 -14.51 15.67 4.92
C ASP A 97 -13.88 14.57 4.03
N LEU A 98 -12.55 14.59 3.88
CA LEU A 98 -11.83 13.66 3.02
C LEU A 98 -11.72 12.26 3.66
N THR A 99 -11.72 11.23 2.81
CA THR A 99 -11.34 9.87 3.18
C THR A 99 -9.99 9.54 2.55
N VAL A 100 -9.05 9.05 3.36
CA VAL A 100 -7.74 8.60 2.88
C VAL A 100 -7.75 7.09 2.76
N ALA A 101 -7.62 6.59 1.53
CA ALA A 101 -7.52 5.17 1.21
C ALA A 101 -6.10 4.81 0.80
N THR A 102 -5.35 4.16 1.66
CA THR A 102 -3.94 3.85 1.43
C THR A 102 -3.63 2.39 1.69
N THR A 103 -2.53 1.90 1.14
CA THR A 103 -2.08 0.53 1.38
C THR A 103 -1.45 0.34 2.76
N SER A 104 -0.84 1.36 3.34
CA SER A 104 -0.38 1.40 4.74
C SER A 104 -0.02 2.84 5.12
N LEU A 105 -0.08 3.17 6.40
CA LEU A 105 0.32 4.45 6.98
C LEU A 105 1.38 4.25 8.06
N GLY A 106 2.38 5.11 8.05
CA GLY A 106 3.47 5.13 9.01
C GLY A 106 3.89 6.56 9.35
N SER A 107 5.06 6.72 9.96
CA SER A 107 5.56 8.02 10.43
C SER A 107 5.80 9.04 9.32
N ALA A 108 6.06 8.61 8.08
CA ALA A 108 6.20 9.54 6.94
C ALA A 108 4.91 10.32 6.66
N GLN A 109 3.76 9.80 7.10
CA GLN A 109 2.46 10.42 6.89
C GLN A 109 1.87 11.03 8.18
N ASP A 110 2.67 11.28 9.21
CA ASP A 110 2.17 11.78 10.52
C ASP A 110 1.44 13.14 10.42
N LEU A 111 1.67 13.92 9.37
CA LEU A 111 0.88 15.13 9.05
C LEU A 111 -0.63 14.83 8.98
N LEU A 112 -1.03 13.65 8.54
CA LEU A 112 -2.45 13.27 8.44
C LEU A 112 -3.11 13.22 9.83
N ALA A 113 -2.36 13.00 10.90
CA ALA A 113 -2.90 13.04 12.26
C ALA A 113 -3.42 14.44 12.60
N ASP A 114 -2.71 15.50 12.19
CA ASP A 114 -3.17 16.89 12.40
C ASP A 114 -4.47 17.17 11.66
N TYR A 115 -4.59 16.67 10.43
CA TYR A 115 -5.82 16.85 9.63
C TYR A 115 -6.99 16.01 10.15
N ILE A 116 -6.74 14.88 10.79
CA ILE A 116 -7.78 14.11 11.50
C ILE A 116 -8.25 14.90 12.72
N GLU A 117 -7.34 15.42 13.54
CA GLU A 117 -7.67 16.23 14.72
C GLU A 117 -8.42 17.52 14.38
N GLN A 118 -8.14 18.12 13.22
CA GLN A 118 -8.85 19.28 12.67
C GLN A 118 -10.19 18.93 12.01
N GLY A 119 -10.55 17.63 11.89
CA GLY A 119 -11.78 17.19 11.22
C GLY A 119 -11.76 17.34 9.69
N LYS A 120 -10.58 17.53 9.09
CA LYS A 120 -10.42 17.63 7.62
C LYS A 120 -10.44 16.24 6.98
N ILE A 121 -9.88 15.24 7.67
CA ILE A 121 -9.97 13.83 7.31
C ILE A 121 -10.97 13.16 8.24
N ILE A 122 -12.02 12.60 7.67
CA ILE A 122 -13.11 11.96 8.44
C ILE A 122 -13.07 10.43 8.37
N GLY A 123 -12.36 9.88 7.42
CA GLY A 123 -12.27 8.43 7.21
C GLY A 123 -10.87 7.98 6.80
N VAL A 124 -10.49 6.77 7.25
CA VAL A 124 -9.25 6.11 6.85
C VAL A 124 -9.55 4.66 6.47
N GLN A 125 -9.07 4.24 5.30
CA GLN A 125 -9.14 2.86 4.84
C GLN A 125 -7.73 2.38 4.47
N SER A 126 -7.22 1.37 5.17
CA SER A 126 -5.82 0.96 5.05
C SER A 126 -5.64 -0.54 5.30
N SER A 127 -4.45 -1.07 5.03
CA SER A 127 -4.05 -2.41 5.51
C SER A 127 -3.32 -2.37 6.86
N GLY A 128 -2.86 -1.19 7.26
CA GLY A 128 -2.19 -0.99 8.55
C GLY A 128 -1.96 0.47 8.83
N VAL A 129 -2.03 0.84 10.09
CA VAL A 129 -1.79 2.20 10.58
C VAL A 129 -0.87 2.13 11.78
N ARG A 130 0.19 2.95 11.79
CA ARG A 130 1.20 2.99 12.85
C ARG A 130 1.53 4.43 13.21
N GLY A 131 2.31 4.61 14.29
CA GLY A 131 2.77 5.91 14.74
C GLY A 131 1.63 6.81 15.23
N ARG A 132 1.83 8.10 15.17
CA ARG A 132 0.88 9.12 15.67
C ARG A 132 -0.51 9.01 15.04
N ILE A 133 -0.60 8.66 13.75
CA ILE A 133 -1.91 8.46 13.10
C ILE A 133 -2.67 7.33 13.79
N GLY A 134 -1.99 6.22 14.13
CA GLY A 134 -2.60 5.10 14.84
C GLY A 134 -3.10 5.49 16.23
N GLU A 135 -2.35 6.33 16.95
CA GLU A 135 -2.73 6.86 18.27
C GLU A 135 -3.98 7.73 18.18
N VAL A 136 -4.01 8.68 17.25
CA VAL A 136 -5.14 9.59 17.02
C VAL A 136 -6.41 8.82 16.62
N ILE A 137 -6.29 7.83 15.75
CA ILE A 137 -7.41 6.96 15.36
C ILE A 137 -7.89 6.13 16.56
N SER A 138 -6.97 5.53 17.32
CA SER A 138 -7.30 4.73 18.50
C SER A 138 -7.94 5.57 19.62
N ALA A 139 -7.57 6.85 19.70
CA ALA A 139 -8.21 7.82 20.60
C ALA A 139 -9.60 8.27 20.11
N GLY A 140 -10.10 7.72 19.01
CA GLY A 140 -11.43 7.97 18.49
C GLY A 140 -11.64 9.33 17.83
N LYS A 141 -10.57 9.94 17.29
CA LYS A 141 -10.66 11.27 16.65
C LYS A 141 -11.23 11.24 15.22
N LEU A 142 -11.29 10.07 14.56
CA LEU A 142 -11.98 9.97 13.28
C LEU A 142 -13.49 10.03 13.44
N LYS A 143 -14.16 10.73 12.54
CA LYS A 143 -15.63 10.83 12.49
C LYS A 143 -16.27 9.48 12.12
N THR A 144 -15.61 8.70 11.27
CA THR A 144 -16.04 7.34 10.89
C THR A 144 -15.03 6.31 11.36
N PRO A 145 -15.44 5.07 11.67
CA PRO A 145 -14.49 4.01 12.01
C PRO A 145 -13.46 3.80 10.91
N ALA A 146 -12.19 3.65 11.27
CA ALA A 146 -11.17 3.23 10.33
C ALA A 146 -11.44 1.80 9.85
N ILE A 147 -11.29 1.57 8.55
CA ILE A 147 -11.48 0.24 7.94
C ILE A 147 -10.11 -0.34 7.61
N ILE A 148 -9.74 -1.40 8.32
CA ILE A 148 -8.47 -2.10 8.11
C ILE A 148 -8.75 -3.40 7.35
N ARG A 149 -8.08 -3.57 6.20
CA ARG A 149 -8.16 -4.76 5.35
C ARG A 149 -6.80 -5.43 5.25
N SER A 150 -6.78 -6.71 4.94
CA SER A 150 -5.53 -7.37 4.52
C SER A 150 -5.01 -6.74 3.23
N HIS A 151 -3.73 -6.94 2.93
CA HIS A 151 -3.14 -6.43 1.69
C HIS A 151 -3.90 -6.91 0.44
N GLY A 152 -4.28 -8.20 0.35
CA GLY A 152 -5.12 -8.70 -0.74
C GLY A 152 -6.59 -8.28 -0.65
N GLY A 153 -7.08 -8.00 0.55
CA GLY A 153 -8.46 -7.53 0.78
C GLY A 153 -8.72 -6.12 0.25
N ARG A 154 -7.68 -5.26 0.19
CA ARG A 154 -7.82 -3.90 -0.33
C ARG A 154 -8.05 -3.87 -1.86
N PRO A 155 -7.22 -4.46 -2.72
CA PRO A 155 -7.50 -4.51 -4.15
C PRO A 155 -8.83 -5.22 -4.44
N ARG A 156 -9.16 -6.31 -3.73
CA ARG A 156 -10.49 -6.92 -3.85
C ARG A 156 -11.61 -5.92 -3.58
N ALA A 157 -11.50 -5.10 -2.53
CA ALA A 157 -12.50 -4.11 -2.20
C ALA A 157 -12.66 -3.03 -3.28
N ILE A 158 -11.55 -2.64 -3.92
CA ILE A 158 -11.56 -1.71 -5.06
C ILE A 158 -12.25 -2.37 -6.26
N GLU A 159 -11.84 -3.57 -6.66
CA GLU A 159 -12.38 -4.28 -7.82
C GLU A 159 -13.87 -4.65 -7.66
N THR A 160 -14.32 -4.88 -6.44
CA THR A 160 -15.74 -5.16 -6.17
C THR A 160 -16.58 -3.89 -5.97
N GLY A 161 -15.97 -2.69 -5.98
CA GLY A 161 -16.66 -1.43 -5.72
C GLY A 161 -17.04 -1.22 -4.26
N GLU A 162 -16.50 -2.02 -3.33
CA GLU A 162 -16.66 -1.80 -1.88
C GLU A 162 -15.87 -0.58 -1.40
N LEU A 163 -14.72 -0.34 -2.02
CA LEU A 163 -13.91 0.86 -1.87
C LEU A 163 -13.88 1.58 -3.22
N THR A 164 -14.49 2.73 -3.30
CA THR A 164 -14.42 3.64 -4.46
C THR A 164 -13.35 4.69 -4.19
N ILE A 165 -12.58 5.03 -5.21
CA ILE A 165 -11.51 6.02 -5.14
C ILE A 165 -11.80 7.09 -6.18
N ASP A 166 -11.93 8.34 -5.73
CA ASP A 166 -12.15 9.47 -6.62
C ASP A 166 -10.85 9.86 -7.33
N ILE A 167 -9.75 10.04 -6.57
CA ILE A 167 -8.44 10.37 -7.14
C ILE A 167 -7.38 9.47 -6.52
N SER A 168 -6.62 8.77 -7.36
CA SER A 168 -5.43 8.03 -6.95
C SER A 168 -4.17 8.80 -7.29
N PHE A 169 -3.33 9.06 -6.29
CA PHE A 169 -2.01 9.63 -6.46
C PHE A 169 -0.96 8.53 -6.36
N ILE A 170 -0.25 8.28 -7.46
CA ILE A 170 0.74 7.21 -7.56
C ILE A 170 2.12 7.84 -7.62
N ALA A 171 2.87 7.72 -6.53
CA ALA A 171 4.29 8.05 -6.52
C ALA A 171 5.04 7.01 -7.37
N ALA A 172 5.78 7.45 -8.36
CA ALA A 172 6.55 6.59 -9.25
C ALA A 172 8.00 7.08 -9.35
N SER A 173 8.92 6.12 -9.28
CA SER A 173 10.37 6.39 -9.37
C SER A 173 10.78 6.96 -10.73
N ALA A 174 10.05 6.58 -11.78
CA ALA A 174 10.15 7.20 -13.11
C ALA A 174 8.82 7.13 -13.84
N ALA A 175 8.54 8.14 -14.65
CA ALA A 175 7.39 8.16 -15.55
C ALA A 175 7.77 8.83 -16.89
N ASP A 176 7.08 8.48 -17.97
CA ASP A 176 7.13 9.24 -19.20
C ASP A 176 5.97 10.25 -19.28
N ASP A 177 6.01 11.11 -20.28
CA ASP A 177 5.02 12.18 -20.48
C ASP A 177 3.62 11.69 -20.90
N TYR A 178 3.49 10.41 -21.22
CA TYR A 178 2.21 9.75 -21.48
C TYR A 178 1.65 9.03 -20.24
N GLY A 179 2.45 8.90 -19.18
CA GLY A 179 2.04 8.30 -17.91
C GLY A 179 2.39 6.83 -17.75
N ASN A 180 3.23 6.22 -18.63
CA ASN A 180 3.82 4.93 -18.28
C ASN A 180 4.76 5.13 -17.11
N ALA A 181 4.49 4.44 -15.99
CA ALA A 181 5.23 4.65 -14.75
C ALA A 181 5.69 3.33 -14.12
N ASN A 182 6.86 3.39 -13.49
CA ASN A 182 7.43 2.28 -12.74
C ASN A 182 8.13 2.74 -11.45
N GLY A 183 8.52 1.78 -10.65
CA GLY A 183 9.24 2.01 -9.40
C GLY A 183 10.71 1.58 -9.45
N THR A 184 11.27 1.32 -10.63
CA THR A 184 12.62 0.76 -10.81
C THR A 184 13.58 1.68 -11.55
N GLY A 185 13.10 2.74 -12.16
CA GLY A 185 13.92 3.79 -12.76
C GLY A 185 14.06 5.00 -11.84
N GLY A 186 14.98 5.92 -12.13
CA GLY A 186 15.10 7.20 -11.43
C GLY A 186 15.81 7.17 -10.08
N LYS A 187 15.69 8.25 -9.31
CA LYS A 187 16.43 8.50 -8.07
C LYS A 187 15.89 7.68 -6.88
N ASN A 188 14.58 7.42 -6.87
CA ASN A 188 13.85 6.86 -5.74
C ASN A 188 13.28 5.49 -6.05
N ASN A 189 14.16 4.50 -6.27
CA ASN A 189 13.73 3.13 -6.56
C ASN A 189 12.96 2.54 -5.38
N CYS A 190 11.73 2.07 -5.63
CA CYS A 190 10.86 1.48 -4.63
C CYS A 190 10.42 0.05 -4.97
N GLY A 191 10.90 -0.49 -6.09
CA GLY A 191 10.51 -1.78 -6.61
C GLY A 191 9.23 -1.72 -7.45
N THR A 192 8.51 -2.81 -7.52
CA THR A 192 7.26 -2.86 -8.29
C THR A 192 6.15 -2.04 -7.62
N LEU A 193 5.29 -1.44 -8.42
CA LEU A 193 4.12 -0.66 -7.97
C LEU A 193 2.86 -1.54 -7.83
N GLY A 194 3.01 -2.81 -7.48
CA GLY A 194 1.94 -3.80 -7.50
C GLY A 194 0.68 -3.40 -6.72
N TYR A 195 0.85 -2.73 -5.57
CA TYR A 195 -0.29 -2.25 -4.79
C TYR A 195 -1.08 -1.13 -5.48
N ALA A 196 -0.43 -0.35 -6.35
CA ALA A 196 -1.05 0.76 -7.05
C ALA A 196 -1.81 0.34 -8.32
N VAL A 197 -1.65 -0.90 -8.78
CA VAL A 197 -2.28 -1.40 -10.01
C VAL A 197 -3.81 -1.41 -9.92
N ALA A 198 -4.37 -1.81 -8.78
CA ALA A 198 -5.82 -1.77 -8.61
C ALA A 198 -6.34 -0.33 -8.58
N ASP A 199 -5.59 0.57 -7.94
CA ASP A 199 -5.92 1.99 -7.88
C ASP A 199 -5.88 2.61 -9.27
N SER A 200 -4.83 2.35 -10.07
CA SER A 200 -4.69 2.91 -11.42
C SER A 200 -5.83 2.49 -12.35
N ARG A 201 -6.31 1.26 -12.22
CA ARG A 201 -7.36 0.73 -13.10
C ARG A 201 -8.77 1.16 -12.71
N TYR A 202 -9.03 1.33 -11.42
CA TYR A 202 -10.40 1.45 -10.90
C TYR A 202 -10.71 2.81 -10.25
N ALA A 203 -9.71 3.65 -9.96
CA ALA A 203 -9.96 5.00 -9.49
C ALA A 203 -10.62 5.86 -10.57
N ASP A 204 -11.38 6.87 -10.16
CA ASP A 204 -12.03 7.79 -11.07
C ASP A 204 -11.01 8.62 -11.86
N HIS A 205 -9.98 9.10 -11.18
CA HIS A 205 -8.84 9.78 -11.75
C HIS A 205 -7.53 9.22 -11.22
N VAL A 206 -6.50 9.25 -12.03
CA VAL A 206 -5.15 8.79 -11.66
C VAL A 206 -4.12 9.85 -12.02
N VAL A 207 -3.39 10.27 -11.01
CA VAL A 207 -2.28 11.22 -11.11
C VAL A 207 -0.99 10.51 -10.73
N VAL A 208 -0.05 10.42 -11.64
CA VAL A 208 1.31 9.95 -11.36
C VAL A 208 2.14 11.15 -10.88
N VAL A 209 2.84 11.00 -9.76
CA VAL A 209 3.78 11.99 -9.24
C VAL A 209 5.17 11.39 -9.28
N THR A 210 6.09 12.05 -9.97
CA THR A 210 7.48 11.59 -10.16
C THR A 210 8.47 12.72 -10.02
N ASP A 211 9.71 12.41 -9.67
CA ASP A 211 10.85 13.34 -9.75
C ASP A 211 11.81 13.02 -10.91
N THR A 212 11.44 12.06 -11.74
CA THR A 212 12.24 11.60 -12.87
C THR A 212 11.37 11.36 -14.09
N LEU A 213 11.27 12.38 -14.94
CA LEU A 213 10.63 12.26 -16.24
C LEU A 213 11.62 11.64 -17.22
N VAL A 214 11.21 10.55 -17.90
CA VAL A 214 12.03 9.84 -18.87
C VAL A 214 11.40 9.89 -20.25
N PRO A 215 12.17 9.68 -21.35
CA PRO A 215 11.62 9.60 -22.69
C PRO A 215 10.61 8.45 -22.84
N PHE A 216 9.57 8.69 -23.61
CA PHE A 216 8.63 7.64 -24.02
C PHE A 216 9.30 6.62 -24.96
N PRO A 217 8.99 5.30 -24.84
CA PRO A 217 8.19 4.66 -23.81
C PRO A 217 9.00 4.26 -22.57
N ASN A 218 8.47 4.57 -21.37
CA ASN A 218 9.02 4.04 -20.13
C ASN A 218 8.57 2.57 -19.96
N SER A 219 9.48 1.63 -20.10
CA SER A 219 9.18 0.19 -20.07
C SER A 219 10.21 -0.57 -19.20
N PRO A 220 9.79 -1.55 -18.38
CA PRO A 220 8.41 -2.00 -18.18
C PRO A 220 7.57 -0.99 -17.39
N ALA A 221 6.27 -0.92 -17.69
CA ALA A 221 5.33 -0.01 -17.04
C ALA A 221 4.22 -0.78 -16.33
N PRO A 222 4.37 -1.14 -15.04
CA PRO A 222 3.29 -1.74 -14.26
C PRO A 222 2.07 -0.80 -14.15
N ILE A 223 2.29 0.52 -14.17
CA ILE A 223 1.24 1.51 -14.35
C ILE A 223 1.30 1.97 -15.79
N ALA A 224 0.31 1.58 -16.58
CA ALA A 224 0.29 1.85 -18.00
C ALA A 224 -0.30 3.24 -18.30
N ALA A 225 0.19 3.88 -19.34
CA ALA A 225 -0.28 5.19 -19.79
C ALA A 225 -1.81 5.25 -19.95
N ILE A 226 -2.43 4.17 -20.40
CA ILE A 226 -3.89 4.09 -20.60
C ILE A 226 -4.66 4.25 -19.28
N ASP A 227 -4.04 3.95 -18.15
CA ASP A 227 -4.65 4.03 -16.81
C ASP A 227 -4.37 5.37 -16.11
N VAL A 228 -3.63 6.30 -16.73
CA VAL A 228 -3.18 7.56 -16.11
C VAL A 228 -3.84 8.75 -16.78
N ASP A 229 -4.36 9.69 -16.00
CA ASP A 229 -4.92 10.95 -16.50
C ASP A 229 -3.86 12.04 -16.60
N TYR A 230 -3.06 12.24 -15.54
CA TYR A 230 -2.07 13.30 -15.47
C TYR A 230 -0.75 12.81 -14.86
N VAL A 231 0.33 13.49 -15.23
CA VAL A 231 1.67 13.32 -14.69
C VAL A 231 2.12 14.64 -14.09
N VAL A 232 2.58 14.62 -12.84
CA VAL A 232 3.16 15.78 -12.17
C VAL A 232 4.64 15.50 -11.89
N VAL A 233 5.51 16.40 -12.35
CA VAL A 233 6.93 16.33 -12.06
C VAL A 233 7.24 17.26 -10.89
N VAL A 234 7.82 16.71 -9.83
CA VAL A 234 8.24 17.45 -8.63
C VAL A 234 9.75 17.31 -8.42
N GLU A 235 10.32 18.12 -7.55
CA GLU A 235 11.77 18.10 -7.28
C GLU A 235 12.20 16.78 -6.63
N GLU A 236 11.43 16.30 -5.62
CA GLU A 236 11.69 15.05 -4.89
C GLU A 236 10.37 14.39 -4.49
N ILE A 237 10.25 13.09 -4.73
CA ILE A 237 9.09 12.29 -4.29
C ILE A 237 9.36 11.55 -2.98
N GLY A 238 10.62 11.53 -2.52
CA GLY A 238 10.96 10.83 -1.30
C GLY A 238 12.44 10.82 -0.96
N ASP A 239 12.78 10.23 0.18
CA ASP A 239 14.14 9.99 0.65
C ASP A 239 14.59 8.56 0.30
N PRO A 240 15.51 8.37 -0.67
CA PRO A 240 15.94 7.03 -1.10
C PRO A 240 16.61 6.23 0.03
N LYS A 241 17.13 6.90 1.06
CA LYS A 241 17.74 6.24 2.22
C LYS A 241 16.71 5.55 3.13
N LYS A 242 15.45 5.97 3.05
CA LYS A 242 14.33 5.47 3.87
C LYS A 242 13.34 4.59 3.10
N ILE A 243 13.50 4.46 1.79
CA ILE A 243 12.64 3.65 0.92
C ILE A 243 12.96 2.16 1.05
N GLY A 244 14.21 1.80 1.24
CA GLY A 244 14.64 0.41 1.29
C GLY A 244 14.26 -0.33 2.57
N THR A 245 14.34 -1.66 2.51
CA THR A 245 14.11 -2.58 3.64
C THR A 245 15.28 -2.60 4.64
N LYS A 246 16.04 -1.52 4.78
CA LYS A 246 17.17 -1.46 5.73
C LYS A 246 16.77 -1.83 7.18
N GLU A 247 15.50 -1.72 7.51
CA GLU A 247 14.95 -2.13 8.81
C GLU A 247 14.69 -3.65 8.91
N ALA A 248 14.62 -4.35 7.78
CA ALA A 248 14.44 -5.81 7.75
C ALA A 248 15.81 -6.53 7.86
N ARG A 249 16.50 -6.33 8.98
CA ARG A 249 17.74 -7.03 9.29
C ARG A 249 17.46 -8.26 10.13
N VAL A 250 18.17 -9.35 9.84
CA VAL A 250 18.21 -10.51 10.74
C VAL A 250 18.75 -10.05 12.09
N THR A 251 18.09 -10.44 13.16
CA THR A 251 18.53 -10.10 14.50
C THR A 251 19.89 -10.75 14.83
N GLU A 252 20.70 -10.05 15.62
CA GLU A 252 21.94 -10.57 16.20
C GLU A 252 21.78 -10.83 17.71
N ASP A 253 20.64 -10.45 18.30
CA ASP A 253 20.35 -10.66 19.71
C ASP A 253 20.24 -12.17 20.01
N PRO A 254 21.03 -12.71 20.97
CA PRO A 254 21.04 -14.15 21.26
C PRO A 254 19.70 -14.72 21.68
N ARG A 255 18.85 -13.96 22.39
CA ARG A 255 17.51 -14.40 22.81
C ARG A 255 16.59 -14.53 21.61
N ASN A 256 16.66 -13.57 20.72
CA ASN A 256 15.88 -13.58 19.46
C ASN A 256 16.34 -14.69 18.52
N LEU A 257 17.64 -14.98 18.46
CA LEU A 257 18.18 -16.11 17.70
C LEU A 257 17.71 -17.44 18.27
N MET A 258 17.73 -17.60 19.58
CA MET A 258 17.22 -18.80 20.25
C MET A 258 15.71 -18.99 19.99
N MET A 259 14.92 -17.92 20.01
CA MET A 259 13.50 -17.99 19.65
C MET A 259 13.32 -18.42 18.18
N ALA A 260 14.10 -17.87 17.26
CA ALA A 260 14.06 -18.23 15.85
C ALA A 260 14.43 -19.70 15.61
N GLU A 261 15.45 -20.20 16.30
CA GLU A 261 15.87 -21.60 16.25
C GLU A 261 14.76 -22.54 16.76
N ASN A 262 14.15 -22.21 17.90
CA ASN A 262 13.04 -22.99 18.44
C ASN A 262 11.81 -22.97 17.51
N CYS A 263 11.49 -21.82 16.90
CA CYS A 263 10.44 -21.74 15.87
C CYS A 263 10.75 -22.66 14.68
N ALA A 264 11.98 -22.65 14.18
CA ALA A 264 12.39 -23.52 13.09
C ALA A 264 12.29 -25.01 13.45
N LYS A 265 12.68 -25.41 14.69
CA LYS A 265 12.51 -26.78 15.21
C LYS A 265 11.03 -27.20 15.18
N ILE A 266 10.14 -26.34 15.67
CA ILE A 266 8.69 -26.59 15.69
C ILE A 266 8.18 -26.74 14.24
N ILE A 267 8.52 -25.83 13.34
CA ILE A 267 8.11 -25.89 11.94
C ILE A 267 8.59 -27.19 11.30
N ALA A 268 9.85 -27.54 11.51
CA ALA A 268 10.43 -28.78 10.97
C ALA A 268 9.79 -30.07 11.52
N ALA A 269 9.18 -29.99 12.72
CA ALA A 269 8.45 -31.11 13.32
C ALA A 269 7.01 -31.26 12.82
N THR A 270 6.47 -30.28 12.06
CA THR A 270 5.11 -30.36 11.55
C THR A 270 5.01 -31.28 10.31
N PRO A 271 3.84 -31.89 10.04
CA PRO A 271 3.62 -32.67 8.82
C PRO A 271 3.62 -31.82 7.54
N TYR A 272 3.59 -30.50 7.67
CA TYR A 272 3.60 -29.56 6.55
C TYR A 272 5.01 -29.26 6.05
N PHE A 273 6.06 -29.53 6.85
CA PHE A 273 7.46 -29.35 6.44
C PHE A 273 7.93 -30.50 5.57
N LYS A 274 7.55 -30.48 4.32
CA LYS A 274 7.83 -31.50 3.29
C LYS A 274 8.19 -30.83 1.96
N ASP A 275 8.74 -31.59 1.01
CA ASP A 275 9.07 -31.02 -0.29
C ASP A 275 7.89 -30.30 -0.94
N GLY A 276 8.14 -29.12 -1.47
CA GLY A 276 7.11 -28.25 -2.05
C GLY A 276 6.31 -27.42 -1.04
N PHE A 277 6.65 -27.42 0.25
CA PHE A 277 5.94 -26.56 1.23
C PHE A 277 6.03 -25.09 0.85
N SER A 278 5.05 -24.29 1.31
CA SER A 278 5.05 -22.84 1.17
C SER A 278 5.32 -22.19 2.52
N PHE A 279 5.98 -21.04 2.50
CA PHE A 279 6.37 -20.36 3.72
C PHE A 279 6.33 -18.84 3.60
N GLN A 280 6.02 -18.18 4.71
CA GLN A 280 6.09 -16.74 4.84
C GLN A 280 6.72 -16.38 6.19
N THR A 281 7.65 -15.45 6.18
CA THR A 281 8.16 -14.82 7.41
C THR A 281 7.60 -13.41 7.56
N GLY A 282 7.51 -12.95 8.80
CA GLY A 282 7.35 -11.53 9.08
C GLY A 282 8.64 -10.76 8.80
N VAL A 283 8.54 -9.44 8.67
CA VAL A 283 9.69 -8.55 8.42
C VAL A 283 10.52 -8.23 9.66
N GLY A 284 10.15 -8.72 10.84
CA GLY A 284 10.90 -8.52 12.08
C GLY A 284 12.18 -9.37 12.13
N GLY A 285 13.22 -8.85 12.78
CA GLY A 285 14.53 -9.52 12.89
C GLY A 285 14.49 -10.98 13.35
N PRO A 286 13.73 -11.35 14.40
CA PRO A 286 13.57 -12.75 14.81
C PRO A 286 12.91 -13.62 13.74
N SER A 287 11.85 -13.11 13.09
CA SER A 287 11.14 -13.83 12.03
C SER A 287 12.05 -14.11 10.83
N LEU A 288 12.87 -13.14 10.44
CA LEU A 288 13.85 -13.32 9.35
C LEU A 288 14.94 -14.35 9.72
N ALA A 289 15.32 -14.42 10.99
CA ALA A 289 16.30 -15.38 11.47
C ALA A 289 15.80 -16.83 11.35
N VAL A 290 14.49 -17.09 11.39
CA VAL A 290 13.91 -18.44 11.22
C VAL A 290 14.39 -19.07 9.90
N ASN A 291 14.48 -18.31 8.81
CA ASN A 291 14.91 -18.80 7.50
C ASN A 291 16.32 -19.42 7.55
N ARG A 292 17.22 -18.81 8.34
CA ARG A 292 18.59 -19.33 8.53
C ARG A 292 18.60 -20.74 9.11
N TYR A 293 17.74 -20.98 10.11
CA TYR A 293 17.66 -22.29 10.76
C TYR A 293 16.88 -23.30 9.93
N LEU A 294 15.84 -22.86 9.18
CA LEU A 294 15.11 -23.73 8.26
C LEU A 294 15.99 -24.23 7.11
N GLU A 295 16.97 -23.45 6.63
CA GLU A 295 17.94 -23.89 5.63
C GLU A 295 18.62 -25.20 6.03
N THR A 296 19.04 -25.32 7.27
CA THR A 296 19.70 -26.54 7.77
C THR A 296 18.76 -27.75 7.66
N TYR A 297 17.53 -27.64 8.14
CA TYR A 297 16.54 -28.73 8.08
C TYR A 297 16.13 -29.07 6.64
N MET A 298 16.06 -28.09 5.75
CA MET A 298 15.76 -28.32 4.34
C MET A 298 16.88 -29.13 3.66
N ARG A 299 18.14 -28.78 3.93
CA ARG A 299 19.31 -29.50 3.41
C ARG A 299 19.41 -30.92 3.94
N GLU A 300 19.24 -31.09 5.26
CA GLU A 300 19.28 -32.41 5.90
C GLU A 300 18.23 -33.37 5.37
N ARG A 301 17.05 -32.87 5.01
CA ARG A 301 15.94 -33.70 4.51
C ARG A 301 15.82 -33.73 2.97
N GLY A 302 16.65 -33.00 2.25
CA GLY A 302 16.60 -32.92 0.79
C GLY A 302 15.30 -32.32 0.26
N ILE A 303 14.69 -31.36 1.00
CA ILE A 303 13.43 -30.73 0.62
C ILE A 303 13.65 -29.29 0.15
N VAL A 304 12.80 -28.85 -0.77
CA VAL A 304 12.85 -27.53 -1.37
C VAL A 304 11.50 -26.85 -1.16
N MET A 305 11.51 -25.60 -0.77
CA MET A 305 10.31 -24.77 -0.64
C MET A 305 9.66 -24.56 -2.01
N GLY A 306 8.38 -24.83 -2.14
CA GLY A 306 7.63 -24.62 -3.37
C GLY A 306 7.51 -23.14 -3.74
N PHE A 307 7.18 -22.32 -2.75
CA PHE A 307 7.25 -20.88 -2.88
C PHE A 307 7.38 -20.20 -1.51
N ALA A 308 8.03 -19.05 -1.51
CA ALA A 308 7.99 -18.10 -0.41
C ALA A 308 7.12 -16.90 -0.79
N LEU A 309 6.42 -16.32 0.18
CA LEU A 309 5.49 -15.19 -0.05
C LEU A 309 5.62 -14.12 1.04
N GLY A 310 5.04 -12.95 0.76
CA GLY A 310 5.04 -11.81 1.67
C GLY A 310 6.21 -10.86 1.43
N GLY A 311 6.56 -10.06 2.43
CA GLY A 311 7.70 -9.13 2.33
C GLY A 311 9.01 -9.87 2.18
N MET A 312 9.68 -9.72 1.04
CA MET A 312 10.92 -10.41 0.72
C MET A 312 12.13 -9.62 1.22
N GLY A 313 12.94 -10.27 2.04
CA GLY A 313 14.29 -9.80 2.39
C GLY A 313 15.35 -10.55 1.59
N GLY A 314 16.59 -10.03 1.55
CA GLY A 314 17.71 -10.66 0.84
C GLY A 314 17.96 -12.12 1.25
N ASN A 315 17.67 -12.48 2.49
CA ASN A 315 17.82 -13.85 3.01
C ASN A 315 16.95 -14.90 2.29
N ILE A 316 15.78 -14.51 1.77
CA ILE A 316 14.95 -15.43 0.96
C ILE A 316 15.51 -15.53 -0.47
N CYS A 317 16.02 -14.43 -1.02
CA CYS A 317 16.70 -14.43 -2.30
C CYS A 317 17.95 -15.35 -2.24
N ASP A 318 18.72 -15.27 -1.14
CA ASP A 318 19.87 -16.15 -0.90
C ASP A 318 19.47 -17.64 -0.88
N LEU A 319 18.31 -17.99 -0.31
CA LEU A 319 17.80 -19.36 -0.33
C LEU A 319 17.39 -19.79 -1.75
N MET A 320 16.85 -18.87 -2.55
CA MET A 320 16.52 -19.15 -3.94
C MET A 320 17.77 -19.38 -4.78
N ASP A 321 18.80 -18.54 -4.63
CA ASP A 321 20.08 -18.70 -5.30
C ASP A 321 20.78 -20.02 -4.93
N LYS A 322 20.55 -20.51 -3.71
CA LYS A 322 21.01 -21.84 -3.24
C LYS A 322 20.13 -22.99 -3.73
N GLY A 323 19.10 -22.75 -4.53
CA GLY A 323 18.18 -23.77 -5.04
C GLY A 323 17.20 -24.34 -4.01
N LEU A 324 17.04 -23.67 -2.86
CA LEU A 324 16.15 -24.10 -1.77
C LEU A 324 14.75 -23.51 -1.84
N VAL A 325 14.50 -22.57 -2.76
CA VAL A 325 13.18 -21.96 -3.03
C VAL A 325 12.94 -21.97 -4.52
N ARG A 326 11.81 -22.52 -4.96
CA ARG A 326 11.47 -22.63 -6.40
C ARG A 326 10.87 -21.33 -6.96
N ARG A 327 10.11 -20.57 -6.15
CA ARG A 327 9.40 -19.36 -6.59
C ARG A 327 9.29 -18.33 -5.45
N LEU A 328 9.32 -17.07 -5.81
CA LEU A 328 9.01 -15.94 -4.92
C LEU A 328 7.69 -15.32 -5.36
N LEU A 329 6.77 -15.13 -4.41
CA LEU A 329 5.46 -14.49 -4.63
C LEU A 329 5.32 -13.35 -3.62
N ASP A 330 5.44 -12.13 -4.09
CA ASP A 330 5.26 -10.93 -3.27
C ASP A 330 4.18 -10.04 -3.91
N LEU A 331 3.36 -9.39 -3.09
CA LEU A 331 2.35 -8.43 -3.56
C LEU A 331 2.99 -7.20 -4.20
N SER A 332 4.21 -6.85 -3.81
CA SER A 332 5.01 -5.82 -4.47
C SER A 332 5.73 -6.33 -5.73
N LEU A 333 5.80 -7.66 -5.93
CA LEU A 333 6.44 -8.33 -7.06
C LEU A 333 5.45 -9.09 -7.95
N ILE A 334 4.17 -8.79 -7.85
CA ILE A 334 3.06 -9.53 -8.49
C ILE A 334 3.19 -9.63 -10.02
N HIS A 335 4.01 -8.79 -10.62
CA HIS A 335 4.21 -8.71 -12.08
C HIS A 335 5.52 -9.34 -12.59
N ILE A 336 6.21 -10.06 -11.74
CA ILE A 336 7.40 -10.81 -12.15
C ILE A 336 7.03 -12.23 -12.57
#